data_48acaefcc44a424ccb9bf4f8b48928b2
#
_entry.id   48acaefcc44a424ccb9bf4f8b48928b2
#
_cell.length_a   1.000
_cell.length_b   1.000
_cell.length_c   1.000
_cell.angle_alpha   90.00
_cell.angle_beta   90.00
_cell.angle_gamma   90.00
#
_symmetry.space_group_name_H-M   'P 1'
#
loop_
_entity.id
_entity.type
_entity.pdbx_description
1 polymer ?
#
loop_
_entity_poly.entity_id
_entity_poly.type
_entity_poly.pdbx_seq_one_letter_code
_entity_poly.pdbx_strand_id
1 'polypeptide(L)'
;MEASVTCPECGATTEAEVASEGHSEYVACGDCGHRFLWEPAGGGGAASEELDWGDGAAAGDYVALYPSTSRPQIAGLMLLLAALGLLTNVILLNGTLGDPDKVEGATVKMNEIMADSGMSSSEEYDEDFVRSVLRAAIIWELFCTVLATAGGVLVLMRQNYTLVLVGCATAIVGMGPFMLSTLFGAIALYLALQSRPEFGLVDEESW
;
A
#
# COMPACT_ATOMS: atom_id res chain seq x y z
N MET A 1 42.77 4.30 5.59
CA MET A 1 43.78 3.68 4.70
C MET A 1 43.51 4.11 3.30
N GLU A 2 44.54 4.34 2.52
CA GLU A 2 44.39 4.63 1.08
C GLU A 2 44.33 3.30 0.32
N ALA A 3 43.25 3.05 -0.39
CA ALA A 3 43.07 1.92 -1.27
C ALA A 3 42.93 2.36 -2.71
N SER A 4 43.61 1.68 -3.60
CA SER A 4 43.51 1.92 -5.05
C SER A 4 42.32 1.13 -5.59
N VAL A 5 41.31 1.82 -6.11
CA VAL A 5 40.03 1.26 -6.53
C VAL A 5 39.79 1.57 -8.00
N THR A 6 39.41 0.57 -8.78
CA THR A 6 39.12 0.76 -10.22
C THR A 6 37.62 0.92 -10.41
N CYS A 7 37.20 2.02 -11.03
CA CYS A 7 35.80 2.30 -11.33
C CYS A 7 35.26 1.31 -12.38
N PRO A 8 34.14 0.62 -12.13
CA PRO A 8 33.55 -0.32 -13.07
C PRO A 8 32.99 0.35 -14.34
N GLU A 9 32.61 1.61 -14.26
CA GLU A 9 31.99 2.36 -15.36
C GLU A 9 33.03 2.92 -16.36
N CYS A 10 34.07 3.62 -15.87
CA CYS A 10 35.02 4.28 -16.75
C CYS A 10 36.40 3.64 -16.75
N GLY A 11 36.66 2.64 -15.90
CA GLY A 11 37.97 1.97 -15.80
C GLY A 11 39.07 2.82 -15.16
N ALA A 12 38.78 4.02 -14.68
CA ALA A 12 39.74 4.89 -14.02
C ALA A 12 40.08 4.36 -12.62
N THR A 13 41.35 4.47 -12.23
CA THR A 13 41.82 4.08 -10.91
C THR A 13 41.86 5.31 -10.00
N THR A 14 41.10 5.27 -8.93
CA THR A 14 40.99 6.34 -7.93
C THR A 14 41.53 5.88 -6.59
N GLU A 15 42.30 6.71 -5.90
CA GLU A 15 42.70 6.48 -4.52
C GLU A 15 41.56 6.92 -3.58
N ALA A 16 41.03 5.98 -2.79
CA ALA A 16 39.97 6.24 -1.84
C ALA A 16 40.43 6.03 -0.41
N GLU A 17 40.10 6.98 0.47
CA GLU A 17 40.30 6.80 1.90
C GLU A 17 39.20 5.86 2.44
N VAL A 18 39.61 4.68 2.88
CA VAL A 18 38.68 3.66 3.43
C VAL A 18 38.80 3.62 4.96
N ALA A 19 37.68 3.72 5.64
CA ALA A 19 37.64 3.93 7.10
C ALA A 19 38.11 2.71 7.92
N SER A 20 37.96 1.47 7.44
CA SER A 20 38.40 0.26 8.16
C SER A 20 38.60 -0.96 7.27
N GLU A 21 39.56 -1.83 7.65
CA GLU A 21 39.71 -3.15 7.03
C GLU A 21 38.50 -4.04 7.23
N GLY A 22 37.95 -4.55 6.12
CA GLY A 22 36.90 -5.58 6.15
C GLY A 22 35.45 -5.09 6.02
N HIS A 23 35.21 -3.81 5.84
CA HIS A 23 33.87 -3.30 5.57
C HIS A 23 33.75 -2.81 4.13
N SER A 24 32.65 -3.18 3.46
CA SER A 24 32.29 -2.62 2.16
C SER A 24 31.87 -1.15 2.31
N GLU A 25 32.44 -0.26 1.50
CA GLU A 25 32.16 1.17 1.55
C GLU A 25 31.85 1.71 0.15
N TYR A 26 30.95 2.71 0.07
CA TYR A 26 30.65 3.35 -1.20
C TYR A 26 31.70 4.40 -1.53
N VAL A 27 32.38 4.19 -2.65
CA VAL A 27 33.40 5.07 -3.18
C VAL A 27 32.89 5.82 -4.41
N ALA A 28 33.14 7.12 -4.50
CA ALA A 28 32.81 7.90 -5.67
C ALA A 28 34.06 8.00 -6.58
N CYS A 29 33.90 7.70 -7.87
CA CYS A 29 34.96 7.88 -8.84
C CYS A 29 35.28 9.38 -9.05
N GLY A 30 36.53 9.77 -8.93
CA GLY A 30 36.95 11.17 -9.14
C GLY A 30 36.79 11.67 -10.56
N ASP A 31 36.82 10.78 -11.57
CA ASP A 31 36.75 11.14 -12.98
C ASP A 31 35.35 11.21 -13.57
N CYS A 32 34.47 10.25 -13.22
CA CYS A 32 33.12 10.21 -13.78
C CYS A 32 31.99 10.44 -12.74
N GLY A 33 32.31 10.55 -11.45
CA GLY A 33 31.34 10.76 -10.37
C GLY A 33 30.51 9.53 -10.03
N HIS A 34 30.72 8.38 -10.71
CA HIS A 34 29.96 7.16 -10.43
C HIS A 34 30.27 6.64 -9.02
N ARG A 35 29.22 6.30 -8.25
CA ARG A 35 29.35 5.71 -6.92
C ARG A 35 29.18 4.20 -7.01
N PHE A 36 30.16 3.46 -6.53
CA PHE A 36 30.14 1.99 -6.51
C PHE A 36 30.58 1.46 -5.16
N LEU A 37 30.13 0.23 -4.84
CA LEU A 37 30.52 -0.46 -3.64
C LEU A 37 31.92 -1.04 -3.82
N TRP A 38 32.83 -0.66 -2.95
CA TRP A 38 34.16 -1.28 -2.90
C TRP A 38 34.18 -2.34 -1.79
N GLU A 39 34.65 -3.54 -2.14
CA GLU A 39 34.92 -4.63 -1.19
C GLU A 39 36.41 -4.87 -1.10
N PRO A 40 37.00 -4.93 0.12
CA PRO A 40 38.42 -5.16 0.27
C PRO A 40 38.82 -6.56 -0.24
N ALA A 41 39.84 -6.62 -1.08
CA ALA A 41 40.39 -7.87 -1.61
C ALA A 41 40.99 -8.72 -0.45
N GLY A 42 40.18 -9.46 0.26
CA GLY A 42 40.60 -10.28 1.40
C GLY A 42 39.44 -10.90 2.18
N GLY A 43 38.20 -10.46 1.98
CA GLY A 43 36.99 -11.11 2.45
C GLY A 43 36.72 -12.31 1.55
N GLY A 44 36.91 -13.53 2.09
CA GLY A 44 36.97 -14.79 1.38
C GLY A 44 35.89 -15.02 0.33
N GLY A 45 36.36 -15.46 -0.80
CA GLY A 45 35.64 -15.85 -1.98
C GLY A 45 34.25 -16.42 -1.79
N ALA A 46 33.29 -15.62 -2.16
CA ALA A 46 32.12 -16.17 -2.81
C ALA A 46 32.45 -16.17 -4.31
N ALA A 47 32.56 -17.36 -4.88
CA ALA A 47 32.67 -17.58 -6.31
C ALA A 47 31.70 -16.63 -6.99
N SER A 48 32.19 -15.99 -8.07
CA SER A 48 31.34 -15.41 -9.09
C SER A 48 30.44 -16.54 -9.62
N GLU A 49 29.35 -16.82 -8.95
CA GLU A 49 28.21 -17.47 -9.56
C GLU A 49 27.79 -16.51 -10.66
N GLU A 50 28.06 -16.94 -11.86
CA GLU A 50 27.55 -16.40 -13.10
C GLU A 50 26.07 -16.12 -12.86
N LEU A 51 25.72 -14.83 -12.64
CA LEU A 51 24.35 -14.43 -12.40
C LEU A 51 23.60 -14.78 -13.69
N ASP A 52 22.90 -15.90 -13.64
CA ASP A 52 21.91 -16.27 -14.63
C ASP A 52 20.80 -15.22 -14.58
N TRP A 53 20.85 -14.29 -15.52
CA TRP A 53 19.79 -13.32 -15.77
C TRP A 53 18.57 -14.02 -16.39
N GLY A 54 18.18 -15.17 -15.82
CA GLY A 54 16.92 -15.82 -16.12
C GLY A 54 15.79 -14.83 -15.92
N ASP A 55 14.90 -14.77 -16.91
CA ASP A 55 13.73 -13.89 -17.08
C ASP A 55 12.75 -13.85 -15.89
N GLY A 56 13.24 -13.61 -14.70
CA GLY A 56 12.49 -13.64 -13.46
C GLY A 56 13.16 -12.90 -12.33
N ALA A 57 14.01 -11.89 -12.59
CA ALA A 57 14.50 -11.00 -11.55
C ALA A 57 13.28 -10.34 -10.89
N ALA A 58 12.76 -11.05 -9.87
CA ALA A 58 11.75 -10.51 -9.00
C ALA A 58 12.21 -9.13 -8.52
N ALA A 59 11.32 -8.16 -8.56
CA ALA A 59 11.50 -6.77 -8.11
C ALA A 59 11.98 -6.65 -6.63
N GLY A 60 12.52 -7.75 -6.05
CA GLY A 60 12.98 -7.85 -4.67
C GLY A 60 14.38 -7.29 -4.41
N ASP A 61 15.28 -7.31 -5.38
CA ASP A 61 16.67 -6.94 -5.12
C ASP A 61 16.93 -5.42 -5.09
N TYR A 62 16.05 -4.62 -5.69
CA TYR A 62 16.20 -3.15 -5.66
C TYR A 62 15.74 -2.51 -4.35
N VAL A 63 15.06 -3.24 -3.49
CA VAL A 63 14.57 -2.75 -2.19
C VAL A 63 15.71 -2.46 -1.20
N ALA A 64 16.89 -3.01 -1.41
CA ALA A 64 18.04 -2.83 -0.52
C ALA A 64 18.67 -1.42 -0.56
N LEU A 65 18.38 -0.60 -1.58
CA LEU A 65 18.95 0.74 -1.74
C LEU A 65 18.27 1.84 -0.92
N TYR A 66 17.06 1.57 -0.40
CA TYR A 66 16.34 2.53 0.43
C TYR A 66 16.21 2.02 1.87
N PRO A 67 16.46 2.88 2.87
CA PRO A 67 16.26 2.48 4.25
C PRO A 67 14.81 2.05 4.44
N SER A 68 14.61 0.83 4.91
CA SER A 68 13.29 0.30 5.18
C SER A 68 12.63 1.10 6.30
N THR A 69 11.62 1.91 5.96
CA THR A 69 10.85 2.64 6.97
C THR A 69 9.71 1.79 7.52
N SER A 70 9.15 2.18 8.66
CA SER A 70 7.95 1.55 9.20
C SER A 70 6.65 2.01 8.51
N ARG A 71 6.73 2.95 7.54
CA ARG A 71 5.57 3.54 6.87
C ARG A 71 4.69 2.52 6.15
N PRO A 72 5.23 1.60 5.33
CA PRO A 72 4.40 0.57 4.69
C PRO A 72 3.72 -0.34 5.72
N GLN A 73 4.40 -0.68 6.81
CA GLN A 73 3.83 -1.52 7.86
C GLN A 73 2.64 -0.84 8.54
N ILE A 74 2.77 0.45 8.85
CA ILE A 74 1.67 1.24 9.43
C ILE A 74 0.54 1.38 8.42
N ALA A 75 0.82 1.67 7.14
CA ALA A 75 -0.18 1.76 6.09
C ALA A 75 -0.95 0.43 5.92
N GLY A 76 -0.25 -0.71 5.91
CA GLY A 76 -0.85 -2.03 5.85
C GLY A 76 -1.76 -2.31 7.05
N LEU A 77 -1.31 -1.99 8.26
CA LEU A 77 -2.12 -2.12 9.47
C LEU A 77 -3.38 -1.26 9.40
N MET A 78 -3.28 0.00 8.96
CA MET A 78 -4.44 0.90 8.81
C MET A 78 -5.44 0.35 7.79
N LEU A 79 -4.99 -0.20 6.66
CA LEU A 79 -5.87 -0.85 5.68
C LEU A 79 -6.57 -2.09 6.25
N LEU A 80 -5.88 -2.91 7.02
CA LEU A 80 -6.49 -4.07 7.67
C LEU A 80 -7.52 -3.65 8.72
N LEU A 81 -7.27 -2.58 9.47
CA LEU A 81 -8.24 -2.00 10.39
C LEU A 81 -9.46 -1.41 9.65
N ALA A 82 -9.24 -0.74 8.49
CA ALA A 82 -10.32 -0.29 7.64
C ALA A 82 -11.18 -1.46 7.14
N ALA A 83 -10.55 -2.54 6.66
CA ALA A 83 -11.22 -3.75 6.20
C ALA A 83 -12.04 -4.41 7.33
N LEU A 84 -11.53 -4.44 8.55
CA LEU A 84 -12.26 -4.93 9.73
C LEU A 84 -13.48 -4.05 10.02
N GLY A 85 -13.36 -2.74 9.89
CA GLY A 85 -14.48 -1.80 10.00
C GLY A 85 -15.57 -2.07 8.96
N LEU A 86 -15.18 -2.25 7.69
CA LEU A 86 -16.11 -2.59 6.61
C LEU A 86 -16.81 -3.93 6.87
N LEU A 87 -16.08 -4.95 7.29
CA LEU A 87 -16.66 -6.26 7.64
C LEU A 87 -17.66 -6.15 8.79
N THR A 88 -17.36 -5.34 9.80
CA THR A 88 -18.29 -5.07 10.90
C THR A 88 -19.58 -4.44 10.37
N ASN A 89 -19.47 -3.49 9.43
CA ASN A 89 -20.65 -2.88 8.80
C ASN A 89 -21.49 -3.90 8.02
N VAL A 90 -20.84 -4.79 7.27
CA VAL A 90 -21.54 -5.91 6.58
C VAL A 90 -22.35 -6.76 7.57
N ILE A 91 -21.78 -7.10 8.73
CA ILE A 91 -22.46 -7.88 9.77
C ILE A 91 -23.67 -7.12 10.31
N LEU A 92 -23.54 -5.82 10.58
CA LEU A 92 -24.62 -4.97 11.06
C LEU A 92 -25.74 -4.84 10.03
N LEU A 93 -25.41 -4.58 8.75
CA LEU A 93 -26.38 -4.49 7.66
C LEU A 93 -27.11 -5.81 7.44
N ASN A 94 -26.38 -6.92 7.48
CA ASN A 94 -27.00 -8.25 7.36
C ASN A 94 -27.92 -8.55 8.54
N GLY A 95 -27.56 -8.13 9.76
CA GLY A 95 -28.43 -8.23 10.95
C GLY A 95 -29.69 -7.37 10.82
N THR A 96 -29.60 -6.20 10.20
CA THR A 96 -30.76 -5.34 9.89
C THR A 96 -31.67 -6.01 8.84
N LEU A 97 -31.08 -6.55 7.78
CA LEU A 97 -31.84 -7.22 6.71
C LEU A 97 -32.59 -8.46 7.18
N GLY A 98 -32.06 -9.18 8.18
CA GLY A 98 -32.66 -10.38 8.75
C GLY A 98 -33.78 -10.11 9.73
N ASP A 99 -34.00 -8.88 10.16
CA ASP A 99 -34.99 -8.49 11.18
C ASP A 99 -36.06 -7.56 10.54
N PRO A 100 -37.30 -8.03 10.38
CA PRO A 100 -38.38 -7.24 9.75
C PRO A 100 -38.59 -5.89 10.42
N ASP A 101 -38.60 -5.85 11.76
CA ASP A 101 -38.88 -4.63 12.52
C ASP A 101 -37.77 -3.57 12.28
N LYS A 102 -36.51 -4.00 12.06
CA LYS A 102 -35.40 -3.08 11.72
C LYS A 102 -35.50 -2.58 10.28
N VAL A 103 -36.00 -3.39 9.36
CA VAL A 103 -36.23 -2.96 7.97
C VAL A 103 -37.35 -1.93 7.94
N GLU A 104 -38.45 -2.14 8.64
CA GLU A 104 -39.54 -1.16 8.77
C GLU A 104 -39.00 0.15 9.37
N GLY A 105 -38.23 0.09 10.47
CA GLY A 105 -37.62 1.26 11.08
C GLY A 105 -36.63 1.98 10.15
N ALA A 106 -35.88 1.27 9.31
CA ALA A 106 -34.99 1.85 8.30
C ALA A 106 -35.81 2.53 7.19
N THR A 107 -36.93 1.95 6.77
CA THR A 107 -37.83 2.51 5.75
C THR A 107 -38.42 3.84 6.24
N VAL A 108 -38.95 3.87 7.47
CA VAL A 108 -39.46 5.11 8.08
C VAL A 108 -38.41 6.21 8.13
N LYS A 109 -37.21 5.90 8.62
CA LYS A 109 -36.12 6.87 8.66
C LYS A 109 -35.68 7.37 7.30
N MET A 110 -35.64 6.50 6.29
CA MET A 110 -35.30 6.86 4.93
C MET A 110 -36.28 7.85 4.35
N ASN A 111 -37.57 7.60 4.54
CA ASN A 111 -38.66 8.50 4.09
C ASN A 111 -38.57 9.86 4.83
N GLU A 112 -38.30 9.86 6.14
CA GLU A 112 -38.10 11.07 6.95
C GLU A 112 -36.92 11.92 6.43
N ILE A 113 -35.74 11.31 6.21
CA ILE A 113 -34.54 12.01 5.68
C ILE A 113 -34.82 12.58 4.30
N MET A 114 -35.54 11.87 3.42
CA MET A 114 -35.88 12.35 2.09
C MET A 114 -36.88 13.51 2.15
N ALA A 115 -37.85 13.46 3.05
CA ALA A 115 -38.78 14.55 3.28
C ALA A 115 -38.04 15.83 3.78
N ASP A 116 -37.15 15.68 4.74
CA ASP A 116 -36.37 16.79 5.31
C ASP A 116 -35.40 17.41 4.29
N SER A 117 -34.82 16.60 3.40
CA SER A 117 -33.90 17.08 2.38
C SER A 117 -34.57 17.82 1.22
N GLY A 118 -35.91 17.93 1.20
CA GLY A 118 -36.69 18.53 0.12
C GLY A 118 -36.66 17.72 -1.19
N MET A 119 -36.10 16.53 -1.16
CA MET A 119 -36.08 15.57 -2.28
C MET A 119 -37.28 14.63 -2.24
N SER A 120 -38.41 15.05 -1.64
CA SER A 120 -39.61 14.20 -1.58
C SER A 120 -40.10 13.93 -3.00
N SER A 121 -39.82 12.73 -3.50
CA SER A 121 -40.57 12.15 -4.58
C SER A 121 -41.99 11.92 -4.09
N SER A 122 -42.98 12.06 -4.96
CA SER A 122 -44.39 11.82 -4.65
C SER A 122 -44.74 10.35 -4.25
N GLU A 123 -43.73 9.51 -4.22
CA GLU A 123 -43.82 8.09 -3.86
C GLU A 123 -42.99 7.83 -2.60
N GLU A 124 -43.65 7.32 -1.56
CA GLU A 124 -42.95 6.78 -0.39
C GLU A 124 -42.19 5.52 -0.80
N TYR A 125 -40.93 5.40 -0.32
CA TYR A 125 -40.18 4.17 -0.50
C TYR A 125 -40.80 3.02 0.30
N ASP A 126 -40.99 1.90 -0.38
CA ASP A 126 -41.51 0.69 0.23
C ASP A 126 -40.39 -0.17 0.88
N GLU A 127 -40.77 -1.13 1.68
CA GLU A 127 -39.82 -2.03 2.32
C GLU A 127 -38.98 -2.84 1.30
N ASP A 128 -39.56 -3.23 0.17
CA ASP A 128 -38.90 -4.05 -0.83
C ASP A 128 -37.77 -3.26 -1.49
N PHE A 129 -37.99 -1.97 -1.74
CA PHE A 129 -36.95 -1.06 -2.20
C PHE A 129 -35.82 -0.95 -1.18
N VAL A 130 -36.10 -0.71 0.10
CA VAL A 130 -35.12 -0.60 1.17
C VAL A 130 -34.34 -1.91 1.33
N ARG A 131 -35.00 -3.07 1.26
CA ARG A 131 -34.33 -4.38 1.25
C ARG A 131 -33.39 -4.54 0.07
N SER A 132 -33.75 -4.05 -1.12
CA SER A 132 -32.89 -4.11 -2.31
C SER A 132 -31.66 -3.23 -2.15
N VAL A 133 -31.82 -2.03 -1.61
CA VAL A 133 -30.71 -1.10 -1.30
C VAL A 133 -29.76 -1.71 -0.26
N LEU A 134 -30.28 -2.29 0.81
CA LEU A 134 -29.45 -2.95 1.84
C LEU A 134 -28.65 -4.13 1.26
N ARG A 135 -29.26 -4.95 0.38
CA ARG A 135 -28.54 -6.03 -0.31
C ARG A 135 -27.42 -5.50 -1.21
N ALA A 136 -27.71 -4.46 -1.97
CA ALA A 136 -26.70 -3.83 -2.83
C ALA A 136 -25.55 -3.24 -1.98
N ALA A 137 -25.85 -2.59 -0.85
CA ALA A 137 -24.88 -2.07 0.07
C ALA A 137 -23.99 -3.19 0.66
N ILE A 138 -24.57 -4.32 1.07
CA ILE A 138 -23.82 -5.47 1.59
C ILE A 138 -22.84 -6.01 0.53
N ILE A 139 -23.30 -6.17 -0.73
CA ILE A 139 -22.45 -6.65 -1.83
C ILE A 139 -21.31 -5.67 -2.07
N TRP A 140 -21.59 -4.37 -2.09
CA TRP A 140 -20.60 -3.32 -2.27
C TRP A 140 -19.56 -3.31 -1.16
N GLU A 141 -20.01 -3.37 0.11
CA GLU A 141 -19.13 -3.40 1.28
C GLU A 141 -18.23 -4.65 1.32
N LEU A 142 -18.76 -5.83 0.93
CA LEU A 142 -17.97 -7.04 0.79
C LEU A 142 -16.89 -6.89 -0.26
N PHE A 143 -17.21 -6.30 -1.41
CA PHE A 143 -16.24 -6.02 -2.46
C PHE A 143 -15.13 -5.08 -1.96
N CYS A 144 -15.51 -3.98 -1.30
CA CYS A 144 -14.55 -3.05 -0.68
C CYS A 144 -13.68 -3.74 0.38
N THR A 145 -14.28 -4.60 1.20
CA THR A 145 -13.55 -5.37 2.25
C THR A 145 -12.46 -6.26 1.64
N VAL A 146 -12.79 -6.98 0.57
CA VAL A 146 -11.82 -7.86 -0.12
C VAL A 146 -10.66 -7.05 -0.70
N LEU A 147 -10.95 -5.94 -1.39
CA LEU A 147 -9.92 -5.09 -1.99
C LEU A 147 -9.06 -4.38 -0.94
N ALA A 148 -9.66 -3.88 0.14
CA ALA A 148 -8.93 -3.26 1.24
C ALA A 148 -8.02 -4.28 1.96
N THR A 149 -8.50 -5.51 2.17
CA THR A 149 -7.69 -6.59 2.76
C THR A 149 -6.53 -6.97 1.84
N ALA A 150 -6.79 -7.17 0.55
CA ALA A 150 -5.74 -7.48 -0.43
C ALA A 150 -4.69 -6.34 -0.49
N GLY A 151 -5.14 -5.08 -0.56
CA GLY A 151 -4.27 -3.92 -0.51
C GLY A 151 -3.41 -3.89 0.76
N GLY A 152 -4.00 -4.16 1.92
CA GLY A 152 -3.29 -4.22 3.21
C GLY A 152 -2.19 -5.28 3.25
N VAL A 153 -2.47 -6.47 2.74
CA VAL A 153 -1.47 -7.56 2.64
C VAL A 153 -0.35 -7.19 1.66
N LEU A 154 -0.70 -6.63 0.49
CA LEU A 154 0.29 -6.24 -0.52
C LEU A 154 1.21 -5.12 -0.04
N VAL A 155 0.70 -4.17 0.76
CA VAL A 155 1.55 -3.15 1.41
C VAL A 155 2.57 -3.80 2.34
N LEU A 156 2.14 -4.77 3.15
CA LEU A 156 3.04 -5.47 4.07
C LEU A 156 4.11 -6.27 3.32
N MET A 157 3.76 -6.82 2.15
CA MET A 157 4.68 -7.54 1.27
C MET A 157 5.49 -6.61 0.34
N ARG A 158 5.23 -5.30 0.36
CA ARG A 158 5.83 -4.29 -0.53
C ARG A 158 5.69 -4.63 -2.02
N GLN A 159 4.56 -5.19 -2.40
CA GLN A 159 4.28 -5.63 -3.76
C GLN A 159 3.10 -4.86 -4.36
N ASN A 160 3.10 -4.75 -5.70
CA ASN A 160 1.95 -4.25 -6.47
C ASN A 160 1.35 -2.93 -5.98
N TYR A 161 2.16 -1.87 -5.99
CA TYR A 161 1.77 -0.52 -5.55
C TYR A 161 0.41 -0.06 -6.08
N THR A 162 0.08 -0.36 -7.34
CA THR A 162 -1.21 0.01 -7.94
C THR A 162 -2.39 -0.64 -7.20
N LEU A 163 -2.29 -1.93 -6.86
CA LEU A 163 -3.34 -2.62 -6.09
C LEU A 163 -3.44 -2.08 -4.65
N VAL A 164 -2.33 -1.64 -4.08
CA VAL A 164 -2.34 -0.93 -2.79
C VAL A 164 -3.17 0.34 -2.87
N LEU A 165 -2.97 1.18 -3.91
CA LEU A 165 -3.75 2.39 -4.12
C LEU A 165 -5.24 2.10 -4.32
N VAL A 166 -5.58 1.04 -5.07
CA VAL A 166 -6.96 0.58 -5.23
C VAL A 166 -7.56 0.18 -3.87
N GLY A 167 -6.80 -0.58 -3.04
CA GLY A 167 -7.24 -0.95 -1.69
C GLY A 167 -7.49 0.27 -0.80
N CYS A 168 -6.62 1.29 -0.86
CA CYS A 168 -6.84 2.55 -0.14
C CYS A 168 -8.09 3.29 -0.63
N ALA A 169 -8.27 3.40 -1.95
CA ALA A 169 -9.42 4.07 -2.55
C ALA A 169 -10.74 3.38 -2.16
N THR A 170 -10.78 2.05 -2.21
CA THR A 170 -11.98 1.29 -1.80
C THR A 170 -12.26 1.39 -0.30
N ALA A 171 -11.23 1.47 0.56
CA ALA A 171 -11.40 1.72 1.99
C ALA A 171 -11.96 3.12 2.28
N ILE A 172 -11.63 4.12 1.45
CA ILE A 172 -12.16 5.49 1.57
C ILE A 172 -13.63 5.55 1.13
N VAL A 173 -13.99 4.87 0.04
CA VAL A 173 -15.35 4.87 -0.52
C VAL A 173 -16.30 3.95 0.24
N GLY A 174 -15.78 2.93 0.90
CA GLY A 174 -16.56 2.04 1.76
C GLY A 174 -17.10 2.77 2.99
N MET A 175 -18.39 2.60 3.27
CA MET A 175 -19.08 3.26 4.38
C MET A 175 -18.99 2.42 5.66
N GLY A 176 -17.81 2.36 6.27
CA GLY A 176 -17.69 1.72 7.58
C GLY A 176 -18.40 2.51 8.70
N PRO A 177 -18.68 1.85 9.84
CA PRO A 177 -19.35 2.50 10.97
C PRO A 177 -18.54 3.72 11.42
N PHE A 178 -19.23 4.82 11.68
CA PHE A 178 -18.65 6.10 12.11
C PHE A 178 -17.56 6.68 11.16
N MET A 179 -17.56 6.31 9.88
CA MET A 179 -16.55 6.71 8.87
C MET A 179 -15.11 6.34 9.25
N LEU A 180 -14.91 5.41 10.16
CA LEU A 180 -13.58 4.98 10.59
C LEU A 180 -12.79 4.33 9.45
N SER A 181 -13.44 3.56 8.58
CA SER A 181 -12.80 2.96 7.39
C SER A 181 -12.27 4.03 6.44
N THR A 182 -13.04 5.11 6.23
CA THR A 182 -12.65 6.27 5.40
C THR A 182 -11.42 6.95 5.99
N LEU A 183 -11.39 7.18 7.31
CA LEU A 183 -10.25 7.79 7.99
C LEU A 183 -9.00 6.93 7.88
N PHE A 184 -9.12 5.64 8.19
CA PHE A 184 -7.98 4.71 8.09
C PHE A 184 -7.51 4.52 6.65
N GLY A 185 -8.44 4.46 5.68
CA GLY A 185 -8.11 4.42 4.26
C GLY A 185 -7.35 5.66 3.79
N ALA A 186 -7.76 6.85 4.23
CA ALA A 186 -7.07 8.10 3.90
C ALA A 186 -5.66 8.18 4.51
N ILE A 187 -5.48 7.76 5.77
CA ILE A 187 -4.17 7.69 6.41
C ILE A 187 -3.28 6.68 5.68
N ALA A 188 -3.83 5.50 5.34
CA ALA A 188 -3.10 4.47 4.61
C ALA A 188 -2.68 4.96 3.22
N LEU A 189 -3.55 5.67 2.50
CA LEU A 189 -3.25 6.26 1.20
C LEU A 189 -2.10 7.27 1.32
N TYR A 190 -2.16 8.16 2.29
CA TYR A 190 -1.10 9.15 2.52
C TYR A 190 0.25 8.49 2.79
N LEU A 191 0.28 7.46 3.67
CA LEU A 191 1.51 6.72 3.97
C LEU A 191 2.01 5.91 2.77
N ALA A 192 1.11 5.30 1.99
CA ALA A 192 1.46 4.56 0.78
C ALA A 192 2.09 5.48 -0.28
N LEU A 193 1.56 6.69 -0.47
CA LEU A 193 2.12 7.68 -1.39
C LEU A 193 3.54 8.11 -0.96
N GLN A 194 3.76 8.28 0.34
CA GLN A 194 5.09 8.64 0.86
C GLN A 194 6.11 7.48 0.78
N SER A 195 5.65 6.24 0.76
CA SER A 195 6.50 5.06 0.67
C SER A 195 6.66 4.50 -0.74
N ARG A 196 6.25 5.26 -1.78
CA ARG A 196 6.37 4.88 -3.19
C ARG A 196 7.77 4.37 -3.58
N PRO A 197 8.89 4.99 -3.16
CA PRO A 197 10.23 4.49 -3.48
C PRO A 197 10.51 3.09 -2.90
N GLU A 198 9.88 2.73 -1.79
CA GLU A 198 10.07 1.42 -1.14
C GLU A 198 9.41 0.25 -1.91
N PHE A 199 8.57 0.57 -2.92
CA PHE A 199 7.99 -0.40 -3.85
C PHE A 199 8.79 -0.53 -5.15
N GLY A 200 10.03 0.00 -5.19
CA GLY A 200 10.89 -0.03 -6.37
C GLY A 200 10.48 0.95 -7.50
N LEU A 201 9.55 1.87 -7.21
CA LEU A 201 9.11 2.90 -8.15
C LEU A 201 9.92 4.17 -7.90
N VAL A 202 11.03 4.33 -8.60
CA VAL A 202 11.84 5.55 -8.59
C VAL A 202 11.39 6.43 -9.74
N ASP A 203 11.05 7.68 -9.44
CA ASP A 203 10.76 8.65 -10.50
C ASP A 203 12.08 9.00 -11.21
N GLU A 204 12.20 8.69 -12.51
CA GLU A 204 13.37 8.99 -13.33
C GLU A 204 13.66 10.51 -13.44
N GLU A 205 12.72 11.36 -13.01
CA GLU A 205 12.85 12.83 -13.07
C GLU A 205 13.56 13.46 -11.87
N SER A 206 14.03 12.68 -10.89
CA SER A 206 14.66 13.22 -9.67
C SER A 206 16.19 13.30 -9.74
N TRP A 207 16.76 13.32 -10.93
CA TRP A 207 18.23 13.51 -11.15
C TRP A 207 18.56 14.89 -11.69
#